data_98044691ef3ff00465aad804a0eab694
#
_entry.id   98044691ef3ff00465aad804a0eab694
#
_cell.length_a   1.000
_cell.length_b   1.000
_cell.length_c   1.000
_cell.angle_alpha   90.00
_cell.angle_beta   90.00
_cell.angle_gamma   90.00
#
_symmetry.space_group_name_H-M   'P 1'
#
loop_
_entity.id
_entity.type
_entity.pdbx_description
1 polymer ?
#
loop_
_entity_poly.entity_id
_entity_poly.type
_entity_poly.pdbx_seq_one_letter_code
_entity_poly.pdbx_strand_id
1 'polypeptide(L)'
;GAVSVITNDPTDEFELNLSVGHEFEYKTDTYEFVISGPISDTWGARLALYESNMDEGWMQNVAGDSTYTTLDAANGFAATVHDNPAPTQKFYPATEESFARLTLKGELTERTTLTLKASMAETFVASATVAELFSCYLGDTPQINTGGVPNPNPLGGDCNKDRRTGLNNIPPAFANDYDTAGVFGGGLGDQYESKIYTAKLEHDFDSSQLTAILNMHEQEVAWVIDADYNAATSVFAGEYNEFENTSMELKWVSTDGGSLNWALGAYWQETERYF
;
A
#
# COMPACT_ATOMS: atom_id res chain seq x y z
N GLY A 1 15.67 -14.17 -8.63
CA GLY A 1 14.59 -14.52 -9.54
C GLY A 1 13.82 -13.27 -9.97
N ALA A 2 13.08 -13.37 -11.07
CA ALA A 2 12.20 -12.33 -11.55
C ALA A 2 10.76 -12.84 -11.51
N VAL A 3 9.80 -11.97 -11.15
CA VAL A 3 8.37 -12.24 -11.25
C VAL A 3 7.82 -11.35 -12.36
N SER A 4 7.10 -11.94 -13.32
CA SER A 4 6.40 -11.21 -14.36
C SER A 4 4.90 -11.36 -14.15
N VAL A 5 4.19 -10.24 -14.04
CA VAL A 5 2.73 -10.20 -13.93
C VAL A 5 2.15 -9.77 -15.27
N ILE A 6 1.37 -10.65 -15.89
CA ILE A 6 0.69 -10.39 -17.16
C ILE A 6 -0.78 -10.15 -16.86
N THR A 7 -1.29 -9.01 -17.26
CA THR A 7 -2.71 -8.64 -17.07
C THR A 7 -3.50 -8.98 -18.32
N ASN A 8 -4.78 -9.33 -18.14
CA ASN A 8 -5.67 -9.66 -19.25
C ASN A 8 -5.85 -8.48 -20.21
N ASP A 9 -5.85 -8.79 -21.50
CA ASP A 9 -6.26 -7.89 -22.57
C ASP A 9 -7.79 -7.82 -22.69
N PRO A 10 -8.35 -6.85 -23.43
CA PRO A 10 -9.76 -6.85 -23.81
C PRO A 10 -10.15 -8.17 -24.50
N THR A 11 -11.37 -8.64 -24.25
CA THR A 11 -11.94 -9.84 -24.85
C THR A 11 -12.53 -9.56 -26.24
N ASP A 12 -12.59 -10.57 -27.09
CA ASP A 12 -13.17 -10.45 -28.44
C ASP A 12 -14.70 -10.38 -28.42
N GLU A 13 -15.33 -10.84 -27.32
CA GLU A 13 -16.77 -10.77 -27.08
C GLU A 13 -17.04 -9.95 -25.81
N PHE A 14 -18.25 -9.39 -25.73
CA PHE A 14 -18.67 -8.67 -24.52
C PHE A 14 -18.69 -9.59 -23.30
N GLU A 15 -17.99 -9.17 -22.27
CA GLU A 15 -17.90 -9.85 -20.96
C GLU A 15 -18.28 -8.87 -19.85
N LEU A 16 -19.10 -9.33 -18.90
CA LEU A 16 -19.43 -8.62 -17.68
C LEU A 16 -19.36 -9.58 -16.50
N ASN A 17 -18.47 -9.28 -15.56
CA ASN A 17 -18.33 -10.02 -14.31
C ASN A 17 -18.56 -9.09 -13.12
N LEU A 18 -19.38 -9.55 -12.19
CA LEU A 18 -19.62 -8.92 -10.90
C LEU A 18 -19.45 -9.97 -9.81
N SER A 19 -18.60 -9.68 -8.83
CA SER A 19 -18.39 -10.52 -7.65
C SER A 19 -18.60 -9.68 -6.39
N VAL A 20 -19.29 -10.24 -5.42
CA VAL A 20 -19.49 -9.65 -4.09
C VAL A 20 -19.20 -10.73 -3.06
N GLY A 21 -18.30 -10.44 -2.14
CA GLY A 21 -17.91 -11.33 -1.05
C GLY A 21 -18.08 -10.68 0.30
N HIS A 22 -18.42 -11.50 1.31
CA HIS A 22 -18.41 -11.09 2.70
C HIS A 22 -17.76 -12.18 3.55
N GLU A 23 -16.74 -11.82 4.31
CA GLU A 23 -16.08 -12.66 5.28
C GLU A 23 -16.57 -12.25 6.68
N PHE A 24 -17.07 -13.21 7.47
CA PHE A 24 -17.84 -12.94 8.69
C PHE A 24 -16.99 -12.79 9.96
N GLU A 25 -15.78 -13.32 9.99
CA GLU A 25 -14.92 -13.29 11.18
C GLU A 25 -14.28 -11.92 11.37
N TYR A 26 -13.72 -11.36 10.29
CA TYR A 26 -13.03 -10.05 10.30
C TYR A 26 -13.85 -8.96 9.60
N LYS A 27 -15.08 -9.28 9.20
CA LYS A 27 -16.03 -8.38 8.52
C LYS A 27 -15.42 -7.73 7.30
N THR A 28 -14.91 -8.57 6.39
CA THR A 28 -14.34 -8.09 5.15
C THR A 28 -15.39 -8.14 4.05
N ASP A 29 -15.69 -6.99 3.48
CA ASP A 29 -16.51 -6.85 2.28
C ASP A 29 -15.62 -6.69 1.06
N THR A 30 -15.91 -7.43 -0.01
CA THR A 30 -15.14 -7.38 -1.25
C THR A 30 -16.09 -7.22 -2.44
N TYR A 31 -15.73 -6.30 -3.35
CA TYR A 31 -16.49 -6.00 -4.56
C TYR A 31 -15.54 -6.04 -5.77
N GLU A 32 -15.92 -6.79 -6.79
CA GLU A 32 -15.19 -6.85 -8.05
C GLU A 32 -16.13 -6.57 -9.21
N PHE A 33 -15.69 -5.75 -10.13
CA PHE A 33 -16.41 -5.43 -11.36
C PHE A 33 -15.43 -5.49 -12.53
N VAL A 34 -15.80 -6.24 -13.56
CA VAL A 34 -15.07 -6.31 -14.81
C VAL A 34 -16.02 -6.19 -15.97
N ILE A 35 -15.75 -5.25 -16.88
CA ILE A 35 -16.40 -5.16 -18.17
C ILE A 35 -15.32 -5.17 -19.26
N SER A 36 -15.53 -5.96 -20.29
CA SER A 36 -14.57 -6.15 -21.38
C SER A 36 -15.28 -6.43 -22.69
N GLY A 37 -14.67 -6.06 -23.80
CA GLY A 37 -15.18 -6.38 -25.12
C GLY A 37 -14.72 -5.41 -26.20
N PRO A 38 -15.16 -5.66 -27.47
CA PRO A 38 -14.89 -4.78 -28.59
C PRO A 38 -15.67 -3.46 -28.45
N ILE A 39 -15.00 -2.34 -28.73
CA ILE A 39 -15.60 -1.00 -28.83
C ILE A 39 -15.70 -0.54 -30.30
N SER A 40 -14.95 -1.19 -31.18
CA SER A 40 -15.07 -1.06 -32.65
C SER A 40 -14.51 -2.34 -33.29
N ASP A 41 -14.48 -2.38 -34.63
CA ASP A 41 -13.93 -3.52 -35.40
C ASP A 41 -12.43 -3.75 -35.14
N THR A 42 -11.70 -2.72 -34.71
CA THR A 42 -10.24 -2.78 -34.48
C THR A 42 -9.82 -2.46 -33.07
N TRP A 43 -10.73 -2.06 -32.18
CA TRP A 43 -10.43 -1.70 -30.80
C TRP A 43 -11.27 -2.45 -29.78
N GLY A 44 -10.61 -2.91 -28.72
CA GLY A 44 -11.23 -3.45 -27.52
C GLY A 44 -10.88 -2.62 -26.29
N ALA A 45 -11.75 -2.71 -25.28
CA ALA A 45 -11.55 -2.10 -23.97
C ALA A 45 -11.85 -3.11 -22.85
N ARG A 46 -11.11 -2.99 -21.74
CA ARG A 46 -11.36 -3.72 -20.51
C ARG A 46 -11.20 -2.77 -19.32
N LEU A 47 -12.23 -2.68 -18.50
CA LEU A 47 -12.20 -2.01 -17.19
C LEU A 47 -12.33 -3.05 -16.09
N ALA A 48 -11.43 -3.03 -15.13
CA ALA A 48 -11.48 -3.83 -13.91
C ALA A 48 -11.44 -2.90 -12.71
N LEU A 49 -12.37 -3.09 -11.79
CA LEU A 49 -12.48 -2.39 -10.50
C LEU A 49 -12.48 -3.41 -9.38
N TYR A 50 -11.84 -3.07 -8.28
CA TYR A 50 -11.82 -3.85 -7.06
C TYR A 50 -11.89 -2.90 -5.87
N GLU A 51 -12.66 -3.30 -4.85
CA GLU A 51 -12.74 -2.64 -3.56
C GLU A 51 -12.85 -3.70 -2.47
N SER A 52 -12.13 -3.51 -1.37
CA SER A 52 -12.18 -4.37 -0.19
C SER A 52 -12.08 -3.53 1.07
N ASN A 53 -12.98 -3.78 2.01
CA ASN A 53 -13.00 -3.13 3.32
C ASN A 53 -13.03 -4.19 4.41
N MET A 54 -12.05 -4.19 5.29
CA MET A 54 -11.98 -5.03 6.49
C MET A 54 -12.12 -4.15 7.73
N ASP A 55 -13.28 -4.19 8.38
CA ASP A 55 -13.60 -3.35 9.54
C ASP A 55 -12.99 -3.88 10.83
N GLU A 56 -12.90 -5.20 10.99
CA GLU A 56 -12.40 -5.86 12.19
C GLU A 56 -11.24 -6.78 11.85
N GLY A 57 -10.04 -6.40 12.28
CA GLY A 57 -8.85 -7.25 12.15
C GLY A 57 -8.78 -8.34 13.22
N TRP A 58 -7.69 -9.11 13.19
CA TRP A 58 -7.49 -10.27 14.07
C TRP A 58 -6.89 -9.95 15.44
N MET A 59 -6.52 -8.68 15.70
CA MET A 59 -5.94 -8.21 16.96
C MET A 59 -6.88 -7.23 17.64
N GLN A 60 -7.20 -7.47 18.91
CA GLN A 60 -7.97 -6.55 19.74
C GLN A 60 -7.04 -5.52 20.38
N ASN A 61 -7.29 -4.23 20.15
CA ASN A 61 -6.63 -3.16 20.88
C ASN A 61 -7.29 -2.94 22.25
N VAL A 62 -6.55 -3.18 23.30
CA VAL A 62 -7.01 -3.03 24.71
C VAL A 62 -6.44 -1.78 25.39
N ALA A 63 -5.77 -0.89 24.65
CA ALA A 63 -5.29 0.36 25.18
C ALA A 63 -6.44 1.19 25.77
N GLY A 64 -6.23 1.68 26.97
CA GLY A 64 -7.11 2.62 27.68
C GLY A 64 -6.63 4.06 27.55
N ASP A 65 -7.29 4.96 28.27
CA ASP A 65 -6.81 6.32 28.45
C ASP A 65 -5.42 6.31 29.10
N SER A 66 -4.55 7.17 28.63
CA SER A 66 -3.19 7.33 29.12
C SER A 66 -2.85 8.81 29.34
N THR A 67 -1.66 9.11 29.81
CA THR A 67 -1.17 10.48 29.93
C THR A 67 0.23 10.59 29.38
N TYR A 68 0.59 11.77 28.89
CA TYR A 68 1.95 12.10 28.48
C TYR A 68 2.38 13.44 29.12
N THR A 69 3.69 13.68 29.12
CA THR A 69 4.25 14.89 29.75
C THR A 69 5.08 15.65 28.72
N THR A 70 4.79 16.94 28.58
CA THR A 70 5.65 17.86 27.81
C THR A 70 6.53 18.66 28.76
N LEU A 71 7.73 19.01 28.30
CA LEU A 71 8.70 19.84 29.01
C LEU A 71 8.87 21.17 28.26
N ASP A 72 8.62 22.28 28.94
CA ASP A 72 8.83 23.61 28.35
C ASP A 72 10.29 24.09 28.61
N ALA A 73 11.12 24.01 27.57
CA ALA A 73 12.52 24.43 27.63
C ALA A 73 12.68 25.92 27.90
N ALA A 74 11.73 26.77 27.49
CA ALA A 74 11.76 28.22 27.71
C ALA A 74 11.47 28.57 29.17
N ASN A 75 10.83 27.67 29.91
CA ASN A 75 10.44 27.85 31.31
C ASN A 75 11.22 26.89 32.26
N GLY A 76 12.49 26.65 31.97
CA GLY A 76 13.34 25.80 32.82
C GLY A 76 12.91 24.33 32.89
N PHE A 77 12.33 23.81 31.78
CA PHE A 77 11.81 22.44 31.68
C PHE A 77 10.61 22.17 32.61
N ALA A 78 9.77 23.17 32.80
CA ALA A 78 8.52 22.95 33.53
C ALA A 78 7.70 21.84 32.87
N ALA A 79 7.29 20.87 33.67
CA ALA A 79 6.53 19.71 33.19
C ALA A 79 5.02 20.00 33.19
N THR A 80 4.36 19.65 32.10
CA THR A 80 2.89 19.68 31.99
C THR A 80 2.38 18.30 31.61
N VAL A 81 1.46 17.77 32.40
CA VAL A 81 0.81 16.47 32.13
C VAL A 81 -0.43 16.71 31.28
N HIS A 82 -0.60 15.93 30.25
CA HIS A 82 -1.71 15.95 29.31
C HIS A 82 -2.41 14.61 29.25
N ASP A 83 -3.72 14.62 29.00
CA ASP A 83 -4.48 13.40 28.74
C ASP A 83 -4.26 12.93 27.29
N ASN A 84 -4.15 11.62 27.10
CA ASN A 84 -4.14 10.94 25.81
C ASN A 84 -5.28 9.93 25.78
N PRO A 85 -6.42 10.23 25.12
CA PRO A 85 -7.58 9.36 25.11
C PRO A 85 -7.28 8.00 24.45
N ALA A 86 -7.97 6.97 24.91
CA ALA A 86 -7.90 5.64 24.28
C ALA A 86 -8.24 5.70 22.80
N PRO A 87 -7.55 4.92 21.97
CA PRO A 87 -7.88 4.81 20.54
C PRO A 87 -9.33 4.37 20.32
N THR A 88 -9.98 4.98 19.35
CA THR A 88 -11.35 4.60 18.94
C THR A 88 -11.38 3.28 18.20
N GLN A 89 -10.34 3.01 17.41
CA GLN A 89 -10.17 1.74 16.70
C GLN A 89 -9.87 0.62 17.71
N LYS A 90 -10.71 -0.40 17.73
CA LYS A 90 -10.63 -1.51 18.69
C LYS A 90 -10.08 -2.80 18.11
N PHE A 91 -10.07 -2.95 16.81
CA PHE A 91 -9.55 -4.13 16.12
C PHE A 91 -8.57 -3.71 15.03
N TYR A 92 -7.49 -4.45 14.92
CA TYR A 92 -6.40 -4.19 13.99
C TYR A 92 -5.99 -5.46 13.23
N PRO A 93 -5.47 -5.32 11.99
CA PRO A 93 -5.59 -4.10 11.18
C PRO A 93 -7.02 -3.94 10.69
N ALA A 94 -7.48 -2.71 10.49
CA ALA A 94 -8.59 -2.44 9.59
C ALA A 94 -8.00 -2.00 8.24
N THR A 95 -8.53 -2.48 7.12
CA THR A 95 -7.96 -2.19 5.80
C THR A 95 -9.02 -1.68 4.85
N GLU A 96 -8.63 -0.69 4.05
CA GLU A 96 -9.41 -0.23 2.90
C GLU A 96 -8.51 -0.34 1.67
N GLU A 97 -8.99 -1.04 0.65
CA GLU A 97 -8.24 -1.27 -0.58
C GLU A 97 -9.11 -0.94 -1.77
N SER A 98 -8.58 -0.16 -2.70
CA SER A 98 -9.22 0.09 -3.98
C SER A 98 -8.24 -0.09 -5.14
N PHE A 99 -8.75 -0.58 -6.25
CA PHE A 99 -7.99 -0.74 -7.46
C PHE A 99 -8.85 -0.52 -8.69
N ALA A 100 -8.32 0.21 -9.67
CA ALA A 100 -8.92 0.41 -10.96
C ALA A 100 -7.89 0.20 -12.08
N ARG A 101 -8.28 -0.49 -13.16
CA ARG A 101 -7.46 -0.62 -14.36
C ARG A 101 -8.30 -0.50 -15.61
N LEU A 102 -7.90 0.40 -16.50
CA LEU A 102 -8.39 0.50 -17.87
C LEU A 102 -7.32 -0.03 -18.84
N THR A 103 -7.71 -0.92 -19.72
CA THR A 103 -6.88 -1.39 -20.84
C THR A 103 -7.62 -1.10 -22.13
N LEU A 104 -6.95 -0.40 -23.05
CA LEU A 104 -7.37 -0.21 -24.43
C LEU A 104 -6.37 -0.90 -25.33
N LYS A 105 -6.84 -1.72 -26.26
CA LYS A 105 -5.99 -2.39 -27.24
C LYS A 105 -6.61 -2.28 -28.62
N GLY A 106 -5.82 -1.90 -29.58
CA GLY A 106 -6.32 -1.73 -30.92
C GLY A 106 -5.27 -1.90 -32.01
N GLU A 107 -5.74 -2.28 -33.19
CA GLU A 107 -4.96 -2.39 -34.40
C GLU A 107 -4.95 -1.04 -35.12
N LEU A 108 -3.78 -0.38 -35.13
CA LEU A 108 -3.59 0.86 -35.90
C LEU A 108 -3.47 0.57 -37.39
N THR A 109 -2.91 -0.58 -37.73
CA THR A 109 -2.82 -1.17 -39.09
C THR A 109 -2.85 -2.67 -38.95
N GLU A 110 -2.96 -3.42 -40.05
CA GLU A 110 -2.87 -4.91 -40.06
C GLU A 110 -1.58 -5.47 -39.40
N ARG A 111 -0.55 -4.64 -39.21
CA ARG A 111 0.75 -5.03 -38.67
C ARG A 111 1.15 -4.24 -37.43
N THR A 112 0.30 -3.37 -36.93
CA THR A 112 0.66 -2.49 -35.80
C THR A 112 -0.42 -2.52 -34.75
N THR A 113 -0.09 -2.98 -33.57
CA THR A 113 -0.98 -3.00 -32.40
C THR A 113 -0.50 -1.98 -31.36
N LEU A 114 -1.44 -1.20 -30.82
CA LEU A 114 -1.21 -0.31 -29.69
C LEU A 114 -2.01 -0.82 -28.49
N THR A 115 -1.34 -0.95 -27.34
CA THR A 115 -1.97 -1.22 -26.07
C THR A 115 -1.69 -0.08 -25.10
N LEU A 116 -2.75 0.50 -24.53
CA LEU A 116 -2.69 1.52 -23.50
C LEU A 116 -3.26 0.96 -22.20
N LYS A 117 -2.56 1.14 -21.11
CA LYS A 117 -3.03 0.75 -19.76
C LYS A 117 -2.88 1.92 -18.81
N ALA A 118 -3.92 2.14 -18.02
CA ALA A 118 -3.89 3.03 -16.88
C ALA A 118 -4.39 2.25 -15.65
N SER A 119 -3.64 2.25 -14.56
CA SER A 119 -4.05 1.62 -13.30
C SER A 119 -3.78 2.53 -12.13
N MET A 120 -4.68 2.48 -11.15
CA MET A 120 -4.60 3.18 -9.89
C MET A 120 -4.86 2.17 -8.79
N ALA A 121 -4.10 2.26 -7.71
CA ALA A 121 -4.27 1.46 -6.51
C ALA A 121 -4.14 2.37 -5.29
N GLU A 122 -4.99 2.15 -4.32
CA GLU A 122 -4.95 2.81 -3.03
C GLU A 122 -5.17 1.76 -1.95
N THR A 123 -4.33 1.80 -0.91
CA THR A 123 -4.46 0.92 0.25
C THR A 123 -4.25 1.75 1.50
N PHE A 124 -5.18 1.65 2.42
CA PHE A 124 -5.04 2.18 3.77
C PHE A 124 -5.13 1.03 4.77
N VAL A 125 -4.19 0.99 5.71
CA VAL A 125 -4.15 0.01 6.80
C VAL A 125 -4.10 0.75 8.11
N ALA A 126 -5.18 0.73 8.88
CA ALA A 126 -5.17 1.27 10.23
C ALA A 126 -4.24 0.42 11.10
N SER A 127 -3.23 1.06 11.71
CA SER A 127 -2.15 0.39 12.45
C SER A 127 -1.41 -0.65 11.60
N ALA A 128 -0.57 -0.17 10.69
CA ALA A 128 0.27 -1.00 9.81
C ALA A 128 1.11 -2.05 10.56
N THR A 129 1.52 -1.74 11.78
CA THR A 129 2.33 -2.63 12.61
C THR A 129 1.50 -3.17 13.75
N VAL A 130 0.93 -4.36 13.57
CA VAL A 130 0.19 -5.06 14.60
C VAL A 130 1.08 -6.13 15.20
N ALA A 131 1.46 -5.95 16.45
CA ALA A 131 2.27 -6.90 17.19
C ALA A 131 1.62 -7.22 18.53
N GLU A 132 1.74 -8.48 18.94
CA GLU A 132 1.35 -8.98 20.24
C GLU A 132 2.60 -9.17 21.10
N LEU A 133 2.62 -8.55 22.26
CA LEU A 133 3.70 -8.74 23.22
C LEU A 133 3.43 -10.00 24.03
N PHE A 134 3.83 -11.16 23.51
CA PHE A 134 3.55 -12.49 24.09
C PHE A 134 4.63 -13.02 25.04
N SER A 135 5.74 -12.30 25.21
CA SER A 135 6.84 -12.72 26.09
C SER A 135 7.45 -11.50 26.77
N CYS A 136 7.48 -11.51 28.08
CA CYS A 136 8.04 -10.45 28.88
C CYS A 136 9.33 -10.90 29.57
N TYR A 137 10.35 -10.03 29.56
CA TYR A 137 11.69 -10.33 30.03
C TYR A 137 11.78 -10.57 31.55
N LEU A 138 10.91 -9.94 32.34
CA LEU A 138 10.92 -10.01 33.80
C LEU A 138 9.59 -10.55 34.40
N GLY A 139 8.98 -11.52 33.75
CA GLY A 139 7.73 -12.13 34.20
C GLY A 139 6.50 -11.65 33.44
N ASP A 140 5.32 -11.80 34.01
CA ASP A 140 4.04 -11.60 33.36
C ASP A 140 3.63 -10.11 33.22
N THR A 141 4.55 -9.17 33.43
CA THR A 141 4.27 -7.74 33.32
C THR A 141 4.99 -7.14 32.11
N PRO A 142 4.27 -6.54 31.13
CA PRO A 142 4.87 -5.81 30.04
C PRO A 142 5.81 -4.72 30.54
N GLN A 143 6.96 -4.60 29.91
CA GLN A 143 7.96 -3.61 30.31
C GLN A 143 8.37 -2.77 29.12
N ILE A 144 8.37 -1.46 29.32
CA ILE A 144 8.98 -0.52 28.38
C ILE A 144 10.44 -0.38 28.76
N ASN A 145 11.31 -0.58 27.80
CA ASN A 145 12.73 -0.32 27.98
C ASN A 145 13.06 1.13 27.58
N THR A 146 12.79 2.05 28.48
CA THR A 146 13.11 3.47 28.26
C THR A 146 14.56 3.72 28.73
N GLY A 147 15.50 3.79 27.77
CA GLY A 147 16.91 4.09 28.10
C GLY A 147 17.62 3.01 28.93
N GLY A 148 17.22 1.74 28.80
CA GLY A 148 17.82 0.61 29.52
C GLY A 148 17.28 0.36 30.93
N VAL A 149 16.28 1.11 31.37
CA VAL A 149 15.60 0.90 32.64
C VAL A 149 14.24 0.27 32.39
N PRO A 150 13.99 -0.97 32.85
CA PRO A 150 12.68 -1.58 32.74
C PRO A 150 11.64 -0.75 33.50
N ASN A 151 10.61 -0.31 32.78
CA ASN A 151 9.47 0.38 33.39
C ASN A 151 8.23 -0.48 33.18
N PRO A 152 7.55 -0.95 34.25
CA PRO A 152 6.34 -1.73 34.10
C PRO A 152 5.27 -0.88 33.40
N ASN A 153 4.74 -1.41 32.30
CA ASN A 153 3.63 -0.80 31.60
C ASN A 153 2.31 -1.51 31.93
N PRO A 154 1.50 -0.96 32.84
CA PRO A 154 0.22 -1.57 33.21
C PRO A 154 -0.88 -1.39 32.14
N LEU A 155 -0.63 -0.63 31.08
CA LEU A 155 -1.68 -0.11 30.21
C LEU A 155 -1.89 -0.91 28.91
N GLY A 156 -1.06 -1.89 28.58
CA GLY A 156 -1.25 -2.58 27.32
C GLY A 156 -0.41 -3.84 27.16
N GLY A 157 -1.08 -4.93 26.95
CA GLY A 157 -0.48 -6.24 26.82
C GLY A 157 -0.31 -6.93 28.16
N ASP A 158 -0.46 -8.22 28.18
CA ASP A 158 -0.38 -9.08 29.35
C ASP A 158 0.67 -10.18 29.21
N CYS A 159 1.52 -10.08 28.16
CA CYS A 159 2.55 -11.05 27.81
C CYS A 159 2.00 -12.44 27.44
N ASN A 160 0.71 -12.54 27.15
CA ASN A 160 0.05 -13.75 26.69
C ASN A 160 -0.11 -13.74 25.18
N LYS A 161 -0.17 -14.90 24.58
CA LYS A 161 -0.49 -15.05 23.16
C LYS A 161 -2.01 -15.21 23.00
N ASP A 162 -2.73 -14.09 22.97
CA ASP A 162 -4.19 -14.07 22.98
C ASP A 162 -4.83 -13.12 21.95
N ARG A 163 -4.03 -12.61 21.00
CA ARG A 163 -4.43 -11.64 19.99
C ARG A 163 -4.87 -10.29 20.56
N ARG A 164 -4.27 -9.86 21.66
CA ARG A 164 -4.50 -8.55 22.26
C ARG A 164 -3.25 -7.69 22.13
N THR A 165 -3.45 -6.43 21.83
CA THR A 165 -2.39 -5.42 21.71
C THR A 165 -2.78 -4.17 22.47
N GLY A 166 -1.81 -3.35 22.84
CA GLY A 166 -2.04 -2.05 23.45
C GLY A 166 -1.32 -0.99 22.62
N LEU A 167 -1.96 -0.44 21.61
CA LEU A 167 -1.40 0.61 20.77
C LEU A 167 -2.11 1.92 21.04
N ASN A 168 -1.35 2.98 21.33
CA ASN A 168 -1.89 4.33 21.52
C ASN A 168 -1.90 5.12 20.20
N ASN A 169 -2.83 6.09 20.14
CA ASN A 169 -2.70 7.17 19.17
C ASN A 169 -1.52 8.08 19.52
N ILE A 170 -0.99 8.76 18.51
CA ILE A 170 0.00 9.81 18.73
C ILE A 170 -0.63 10.89 19.61
N PRO A 171 0.07 11.34 20.68
CA PRO A 171 -0.42 12.45 21.46
C PRO A 171 -0.70 13.69 20.61
N PRO A 172 -1.83 14.37 20.76
CA PRO A 172 -2.22 15.49 19.90
C PRO A 172 -1.17 16.62 19.78
N ALA A 173 -0.33 16.79 20.79
CA ALA A 173 0.76 17.78 20.76
C ALA A 173 1.86 17.43 19.74
N PHE A 174 1.98 16.19 19.34
CA PHE A 174 3.03 15.69 18.45
C PHE A 174 2.48 15.11 17.14
N ALA A 175 1.15 15.11 16.96
CA ALA A 175 0.54 14.49 15.79
C ALA A 175 1.11 15.01 14.46
N ASN A 176 1.28 16.33 14.34
CA ASN A 176 1.83 16.95 13.12
C ASN A 176 3.32 16.66 12.89
N ASP A 177 4.07 16.28 13.92
CA ASP A 177 5.49 16.00 13.80
C ASP A 177 5.75 14.61 13.20
N TYR A 178 4.78 13.69 13.37
CA TYR A 178 4.86 12.31 12.87
C TYR A 178 3.97 12.07 11.65
N ASP A 179 2.77 12.64 11.62
CA ASP A 179 1.85 12.58 10.47
C ASP A 179 2.18 13.71 9.49
N THR A 180 3.36 13.63 8.88
CA THR A 180 3.87 14.68 7.97
C THR A 180 3.03 14.81 6.70
N ALA A 181 2.36 13.74 6.27
CA ALA A 181 1.43 13.75 5.15
C ALA A 181 0.03 14.30 5.54
N GLY A 182 -0.29 14.37 6.84
CA GLY A 182 -1.59 14.84 7.35
C GLY A 182 -2.76 13.89 7.07
N VAL A 183 -2.48 12.61 6.79
CA VAL A 183 -3.48 11.60 6.38
C VAL A 183 -4.08 10.84 7.54
N PHE A 184 -3.38 10.72 8.66
CA PHE A 184 -3.79 9.84 9.77
C PHE A 184 -4.56 10.56 10.87
N GLY A 185 -4.54 11.90 10.88
CA GLY A 185 -5.27 12.72 11.87
C GLY A 185 -4.88 12.42 13.32
N GLY A 186 -3.62 12.02 13.57
CA GLY A 186 -3.11 11.57 14.86
C GLY A 186 -3.34 10.09 15.15
N GLY A 187 -3.96 9.34 14.24
CA GLY A 187 -4.04 7.87 14.29
C GLY A 187 -2.75 7.21 13.82
N LEU A 188 -2.75 5.88 13.86
CA LEU A 188 -1.68 5.04 13.33
C LEU A 188 -2.13 4.42 12.02
N GLY A 189 -1.23 4.26 11.07
CA GLY A 189 -1.59 3.67 9.80
C GLY A 189 -0.46 3.59 8.79
N ASP A 190 -0.80 2.99 7.66
CA ASP A 190 0.00 2.91 6.46
C ASP A 190 -0.91 3.22 5.27
N GLN A 191 -0.52 4.16 4.44
CA GLN A 191 -1.21 4.51 3.21
C GLN A 191 -0.25 4.31 2.05
N TYR A 192 -0.76 3.64 1.03
CA TYR A 192 -0.08 3.43 -0.23
C TYR A 192 -0.98 3.90 -1.37
N GLU A 193 -0.47 4.77 -2.22
CA GLU A 193 -1.11 5.17 -3.47
C GLU A 193 -0.16 4.88 -4.63
N SER A 194 -0.72 4.43 -5.76
CA SER A 194 0.06 4.15 -6.97
C SER A 194 -0.74 4.44 -8.22
N LYS A 195 -0.10 5.08 -9.20
CA LYS A 195 -0.64 5.35 -10.54
C LYS A 195 0.37 4.86 -11.57
N ILE A 196 -0.07 3.99 -12.47
CA ILE A 196 0.79 3.42 -13.51
C ILE A 196 0.13 3.62 -14.87
N TYR A 197 0.86 4.21 -15.79
CA TYR A 197 0.46 4.41 -17.18
C TYR A 197 1.46 3.68 -18.07
N THR A 198 0.94 2.86 -18.98
CA THR A 198 1.78 2.10 -19.92
C THR A 198 1.24 2.27 -21.34
N ALA A 199 2.14 2.57 -22.26
CA ALA A 199 1.87 2.51 -23.69
C ALA A 199 2.81 1.48 -24.33
N LYS A 200 2.25 0.47 -25.02
CA LYS A 200 2.99 -0.57 -25.72
C LYS A 200 2.61 -0.56 -27.18
N LEU A 201 3.58 -0.38 -28.05
CA LEU A 201 3.45 -0.47 -29.50
C LEU A 201 4.17 -1.72 -30.00
N GLU A 202 3.49 -2.54 -30.79
CA GLU A 202 4.05 -3.70 -31.48
C GLU A 202 3.87 -3.53 -32.97
N HIS A 203 4.94 -3.75 -33.73
CA HIS A 203 4.91 -3.69 -35.18
C HIS A 203 5.59 -4.93 -35.78
N ASP A 204 4.83 -5.63 -36.62
CA ASP A 204 5.30 -6.82 -37.33
C ASP A 204 5.83 -6.44 -38.73
N PHE A 205 7.14 -6.67 -38.93
CA PHE A 205 7.77 -6.68 -40.25
C PHE A 205 7.71 -8.10 -40.84
N ASP A 206 8.09 -8.27 -42.06
CA ASP A 206 8.01 -9.57 -42.75
C ASP A 206 8.85 -10.67 -42.03
N SER A 207 9.96 -10.32 -41.38
CA SER A 207 10.89 -11.26 -40.72
C SER A 207 11.31 -10.85 -39.32
N SER A 208 10.69 -9.83 -38.75
CA SER A 208 11.05 -9.33 -37.42
C SER A 208 9.87 -8.59 -36.76
N GLN A 209 9.91 -8.47 -35.43
CA GLN A 209 8.94 -7.69 -34.66
C GLN A 209 9.67 -6.66 -33.82
N LEU A 210 9.16 -5.43 -33.85
CA LEU A 210 9.56 -4.32 -33.00
C LEU A 210 8.51 -4.14 -31.89
N THR A 211 8.96 -4.08 -30.64
CA THR A 211 8.15 -3.73 -29.48
C THR A 211 8.75 -2.48 -28.83
N ALA A 212 7.93 -1.45 -28.61
CA ALA A 212 8.29 -0.28 -27.83
C ALA A 212 7.34 -0.15 -26.63
N ILE A 213 7.87 0.06 -25.43
CA ILE A 213 7.10 0.24 -24.21
C ILE A 213 7.54 1.53 -23.54
N LEU A 214 6.57 2.38 -23.21
CA LEU A 214 6.72 3.52 -22.33
C LEU A 214 5.92 3.24 -21.07
N ASN A 215 6.55 3.43 -19.91
CA ASN A 215 5.88 3.28 -18.63
C ASN A 215 6.17 4.50 -17.75
N MET A 216 5.12 4.99 -17.09
CA MET A 216 5.19 6.04 -16.07
C MET A 216 4.56 5.49 -14.80
N HIS A 217 5.24 5.65 -13.67
CA HIS A 217 4.80 5.17 -12.37
C HIS A 217 5.01 6.26 -11.34
N GLU A 218 3.94 6.64 -10.67
CA GLU A 218 3.91 7.52 -9.52
C GLU A 218 3.46 6.70 -8.30
N GLN A 219 4.12 6.88 -7.17
CA GLN A 219 3.81 6.18 -5.93
C GLN A 219 4.02 7.11 -4.75
N GLU A 220 3.07 7.08 -3.82
CA GLU A 220 3.16 7.75 -2.53
C GLU A 220 2.98 6.71 -1.43
N VAL A 221 3.82 6.82 -0.39
CA VAL A 221 3.75 5.98 0.81
C VAL A 221 3.86 6.88 2.03
N ALA A 222 2.86 6.80 2.89
CA ALA A 222 2.88 7.44 4.20
C ALA A 222 2.65 6.37 5.27
N TRP A 223 3.39 6.44 6.37
CA TRP A 223 3.11 5.56 7.50
C TRP A 223 3.42 6.24 8.83
N VAL A 224 2.63 5.88 9.82
CA VAL A 224 2.82 6.28 11.22
C VAL A 224 2.57 5.08 12.11
N ILE A 225 3.53 4.75 12.95
CA ILE A 225 3.47 3.59 13.83
C ILE A 225 3.74 3.96 15.28
N ASP A 226 3.15 3.19 16.17
CA ASP A 226 3.57 3.07 17.57
C ASP A 226 4.70 2.04 17.63
N ALA A 227 5.93 2.52 17.77
CA ALA A 227 7.13 1.69 17.62
C ALA A 227 7.53 0.98 18.93
N ASP A 228 6.87 1.23 20.03
CA ASP A 228 7.12 0.53 21.29
C ASP A 228 6.13 -0.63 21.55
N TYR A 229 5.10 -0.78 20.70
CA TYR A 229 4.11 -1.86 20.70
C TYR A 229 3.37 -2.02 22.03
N ASN A 230 3.16 -0.94 22.75
CA ASN A 230 2.44 -0.95 24.03
C ASN A 230 1.72 0.38 24.27
N ALA A 231 0.91 0.47 25.32
CA ALA A 231 0.13 1.66 25.61
C ALA A 231 0.91 2.85 26.21
N ALA A 232 2.23 2.81 26.18
CA ALA A 232 3.03 3.98 26.56
C ALA A 232 3.13 4.94 25.37
N THR A 233 3.14 6.22 25.65
CA THR A 233 3.35 7.26 24.65
C THR A 233 4.85 7.59 24.51
N SER A 234 5.67 6.56 24.27
CA SER A 234 7.13 6.70 24.37
C SER A 234 7.84 6.82 23.04
N VAL A 235 7.43 6.04 22.03
CA VAL A 235 8.15 5.96 20.75
C VAL A 235 7.17 5.84 19.61
N PHE A 236 7.05 6.90 18.84
CA PHE A 236 6.34 6.92 17.57
C PHE A 236 7.34 7.12 16.43
N ALA A 237 6.99 6.68 15.25
CA ALA A 237 7.73 6.93 14.03
C ALA A 237 6.77 7.15 12.87
N GLY A 238 7.13 8.04 11.98
CA GLY A 238 6.38 8.31 10.75
C GLY A 238 7.31 8.66 9.61
N GLU A 239 6.88 8.37 8.40
CA GLU A 239 7.63 8.67 7.19
C GLU A 239 6.65 8.91 6.04
N TYR A 240 7.03 9.81 5.14
CA TYR A 240 6.35 10.06 3.88
C TYR A 240 7.36 9.97 2.74
N ASN A 241 7.04 9.19 1.72
CA ASN A 241 7.88 9.00 0.56
C ASN A 241 7.07 9.19 -0.72
N GLU A 242 7.66 9.90 -1.68
CA GLU A 242 7.19 9.98 -3.06
C GLU A 242 8.21 9.28 -3.98
N PHE A 243 7.70 8.58 -4.96
CA PHE A 243 8.49 7.92 -5.98
C PHE A 243 7.88 8.17 -7.35
N GLU A 244 8.69 8.67 -8.27
CA GLU A 244 8.34 8.82 -9.66
C GLU A 244 9.33 8.05 -10.52
N ASN A 245 8.81 7.34 -11.51
CA ASN A 245 9.62 6.58 -12.46
C ASN A 245 9.07 6.72 -13.87
N THR A 246 9.92 7.05 -14.80
CA THR A 246 9.64 6.96 -16.24
C THR A 246 10.64 6.03 -16.88
N SER A 247 10.15 5.04 -17.64
CA SER A 247 11.02 4.09 -18.34
C SER A 247 10.58 3.87 -19.78
N MET A 248 11.54 3.60 -20.64
CA MET A 248 11.33 3.25 -22.04
C MET A 248 12.13 1.98 -22.37
N GLU A 249 11.46 1.03 -22.98
CA GLU A 249 12.06 -0.19 -23.51
C GLU A 249 11.82 -0.28 -25.02
N LEU A 250 12.85 -0.61 -25.75
CA LEU A 250 12.78 -0.94 -27.16
C LEU A 250 13.37 -2.34 -27.38
N LYS A 251 12.60 -3.24 -27.99
CA LYS A 251 12.99 -4.61 -28.28
C LYS A 251 12.71 -4.90 -29.74
N TRP A 252 13.70 -5.43 -30.46
CA TRP A 252 13.57 -5.83 -31.85
C TRP A 252 14.10 -7.25 -32.04
N VAL A 253 13.28 -8.15 -32.52
CA VAL A 253 13.60 -9.58 -32.60
C VAL A 253 13.29 -10.14 -33.97
N SER A 254 14.09 -11.12 -34.43
CA SER A 254 13.79 -11.90 -35.64
C SER A 254 12.62 -12.86 -35.40
N THR A 255 11.73 -13.03 -36.39
CA THR A 255 10.53 -13.88 -36.31
C THR A 255 10.45 -14.94 -37.42
N ASP A 256 11.35 -14.90 -38.40
CA ASP A 256 11.30 -15.73 -39.61
C ASP A 256 11.76 -17.21 -39.41
N GLY A 257 12.30 -17.57 -38.21
CA GLY A 257 12.80 -18.89 -37.93
C GLY A 257 14.01 -19.32 -38.81
N GLY A 258 14.69 -18.32 -39.39
CA GLY A 258 15.88 -18.52 -40.23
C GLY A 258 17.05 -19.11 -39.47
N SER A 259 18.17 -19.33 -40.18
CA SER A 259 19.41 -19.83 -39.57
C SER A 259 20.08 -18.87 -38.56
N LEU A 260 19.72 -17.62 -38.59
CA LEU A 260 20.18 -16.59 -37.69
C LEU A 260 18.99 -16.00 -36.92
N ASN A 261 18.90 -16.31 -35.61
CA ASN A 261 17.94 -15.64 -34.72
C ASN A 261 18.69 -14.59 -33.94
N TRP A 262 18.10 -13.38 -33.86
CA TRP A 262 18.72 -12.24 -33.19
C TRP A 262 17.68 -11.47 -32.36
N ALA A 263 18.16 -10.81 -31.34
CA ALA A 263 17.40 -9.88 -30.52
C ALA A 263 18.27 -8.67 -30.19
N LEU A 264 17.72 -7.48 -30.38
CA LEU A 264 18.33 -6.22 -29.99
C LEU A 264 17.41 -5.54 -28.98
N GLY A 265 17.97 -4.88 -27.99
CA GLY A 265 17.22 -4.17 -26.98
C GLY A 265 17.94 -2.91 -26.53
N ALA A 266 17.14 -1.89 -26.16
CA ALA A 266 17.57 -0.70 -25.47
C ALA A 266 16.58 -0.41 -24.34
N TYR A 267 17.12 0.05 -23.22
CA TYR A 267 16.36 0.43 -22.06
C TYR A 267 16.87 1.74 -21.49
N TRP A 268 15.95 2.62 -21.13
CA TRP A 268 16.22 3.87 -20.44
C TRP A 268 15.26 4.02 -19.28
N GLN A 269 15.73 4.60 -18.17
CA GLN A 269 14.93 4.87 -16.98
C GLN A 269 15.42 6.12 -16.29
N GLU A 270 14.48 6.90 -15.81
CA GLU A 270 14.68 8.00 -14.88
C GLU A 270 13.82 7.77 -13.65
N THR A 271 14.43 7.96 -12.48
CA THR A 271 13.74 7.74 -11.19
C THR A 271 14.05 8.90 -10.27
N GLU A 272 12.99 9.47 -9.70
CA GLU A 272 13.08 10.47 -8.65
C GLU A 272 12.45 9.90 -7.37
N ARG A 273 13.05 10.22 -6.23
CA ARG A 273 12.55 9.80 -4.93
C ARG A 273 12.74 10.92 -3.92
N TYR A 274 11.68 11.22 -3.19
CA TYR A 274 11.64 12.22 -2.13
C TYR A 274 11.31 11.54 -0.79
N PHE A 275 11.96 12.04 0.30
CA PHE A 275 11.81 11.52 1.67
C PHE A 275 11.49 12.67 2.62
#